data_2d3a7a4afcbbcf064eac8a2cf0a3f780
#
_entry.id   2d3a7a4afcbbcf064eac8a2cf0a3f780
#
_cell.length_a   1.000
_cell.length_b   1.000
_cell.length_c   1.000
_cell.angle_alpha   90.00
_cell.angle_beta   90.00
_cell.angle_gamma   90.00
#
_symmetry.space_group_name_H-M   'P 1'
#
loop_
_entity.id
_entity.type
_entity.pdbx_description
1 polymer ?
#
loop_
_entity_poly.entity_id
_entity_poly.type
_entity_poly.pdbx_seq_one_letter_code
_entity_poly.pdbx_strand_id
1 'polypeptide(L)'
;FTADWCVSCKEMERYTFADPDVVRRLEGFVLLQADVTANDDQDQALMQERFGIPGPPAILFFGPDGKERRNYRVVGFMPAAQFAQHATKAVQ
;
A
#
# COMPACT_ATOMS: atom_id res chain seq x y z
N PHE A 1 1.42 4.16 0.55
CA PHE A 1 1.35 5.46 1.24
C PHE A 1 1.30 5.27 2.74
N THR A 2 2.16 5.97 3.47
CA THR A 2 2.27 5.87 4.92
C THR A 2 2.53 7.26 5.53
N ALA A 3 2.30 7.36 6.86
CA ALA A 3 2.60 8.58 7.61
C ALA A 3 2.83 8.23 9.08
N ASP A 4 3.65 9.02 9.77
CA ASP A 4 3.96 8.79 11.18
C ASP A 4 2.74 8.92 12.09
N TRP A 5 1.80 9.80 11.73
CA TRP A 5 0.58 10.04 12.50
C TRP A 5 -0.54 9.04 12.19
N CYS A 6 -0.31 8.09 11.32
CA CYS A 6 -1.32 7.13 10.86
C CYS A 6 -1.25 5.84 11.70
N VAL A 7 -2.22 5.63 12.58
CA VAL A 7 -2.26 4.44 13.45
C VAL A 7 -2.40 3.16 12.61
N SER A 8 -3.29 3.16 11.62
CA SER A 8 -3.49 1.99 10.76
C SER A 8 -2.25 1.66 9.92
N CYS A 9 -1.44 2.67 9.57
CA CYS A 9 -0.16 2.45 8.89
C CYS A 9 0.81 1.67 9.79
N LYS A 10 0.86 2.04 11.07
CA LYS A 10 1.69 1.33 12.05
C LYS A 10 1.23 -0.10 12.25
N GLU A 11 -0.07 -0.32 12.26
CA GLU A 11 -0.63 -1.66 12.36
C GLU A 11 -0.29 -2.49 11.10
N MET A 12 -0.33 -1.90 9.92
CA MET A 12 0.09 -2.57 8.69
C MET A 12 1.56 -2.96 8.74
N GLU A 13 2.42 -2.07 9.21
CA GLU A 13 3.85 -2.37 9.34
C GLU A 13 4.10 -3.50 10.33
N ARG A 14 3.41 -3.47 11.47
CA ARG A 14 3.65 -4.40 12.57
C ARG A 14 3.02 -5.77 12.34
N TYR A 15 1.80 -5.84 11.84
CA TYR A 15 1.02 -7.08 11.79
C TYR A 15 0.92 -7.68 10.41
N THR A 16 0.95 -6.86 9.36
CA THR A 16 0.79 -7.33 7.99
C THR A 16 2.13 -7.46 7.28
N PHE A 17 2.88 -6.37 7.18
CA PHE A 17 4.14 -6.38 6.42
C PHE A 17 5.29 -7.08 7.15
N ALA A 18 5.18 -7.31 8.45
CA ALA A 18 6.15 -8.08 9.22
C ALA A 18 5.86 -9.58 9.19
N ASP A 19 4.71 -10.01 8.69
CA ASP A 19 4.34 -11.42 8.62
C ASP A 19 5.22 -12.15 7.59
N PRO A 20 5.84 -13.28 7.96
CA PRO A 20 6.76 -13.99 7.06
C PRO A 20 6.13 -14.44 5.75
N ASP A 21 4.86 -14.82 5.74
CA ASP A 21 4.18 -15.24 4.52
C ASP A 21 3.96 -14.04 3.59
N VAL A 22 3.60 -12.89 4.14
CA VAL A 22 3.47 -11.64 3.36
C VAL A 22 4.82 -11.25 2.77
N VAL A 23 5.88 -11.27 3.59
CA VAL A 23 7.24 -10.95 3.13
C VAL A 23 7.62 -11.84 1.96
N ARG A 24 7.38 -13.13 2.07
CA ARG A 24 7.71 -14.10 1.03
C ARG A 24 6.94 -13.84 -0.27
N ARG A 25 5.66 -13.52 -0.16
CA ARG A 25 4.83 -13.25 -1.34
C ARG A 25 5.19 -11.96 -2.05
N LEU A 26 5.81 -11.02 -1.34
CA LEU A 26 6.24 -9.73 -1.91
C LEU A 26 7.68 -9.77 -2.46
N GLU A 27 8.40 -10.88 -2.36
CA GLU A 27 9.80 -10.96 -2.78
C GLU A 27 10.02 -10.61 -4.24
N GLY A 28 9.07 -10.90 -5.10
CA GLY A 28 9.16 -10.57 -6.53
C GLY A 28 8.76 -9.15 -6.88
N PHE A 29 8.36 -8.34 -5.90
CA PHE A 29 7.90 -6.98 -6.13
C PHE A 29 9.02 -5.97 -5.93
N VAL A 30 8.95 -4.85 -6.67
CA VAL A 30 9.69 -3.65 -6.31
C VAL A 30 8.80 -2.85 -5.37
N LEU A 31 9.25 -2.69 -4.13
CA LEU A 31 8.45 -2.05 -3.09
C LEU A 31 8.84 -0.57 -2.98
N LEU A 32 7.86 0.30 -3.17
CA LEU A 32 8.04 1.74 -3.07
C LEU A 32 7.16 2.27 -1.94
N GLN A 33 7.65 3.28 -1.24
CA GLN A 33 6.92 3.88 -0.14
C GLN A 33 6.84 5.38 -0.33
N ALA A 34 5.64 5.92 -0.25
CA ALA A 34 5.41 7.36 -0.22
C ALA A 34 5.07 7.76 1.21
N ASP A 35 5.95 8.51 1.85
CA ASP A 35 5.75 9.02 3.20
C ASP A 35 5.08 10.39 3.11
N VAL A 36 3.86 10.48 3.58
CA VAL A 36 3.07 11.71 3.53
C VAL A 36 2.89 12.32 4.92
N THR A 37 3.86 12.08 5.81
CA THR A 37 3.82 12.62 7.18
C THR A 37 3.67 14.13 7.21
N ALA A 38 4.35 14.84 6.31
CA ALA A 38 4.27 16.30 6.22
C ALA A 38 2.87 16.77 5.82
N ASN A 39 2.14 15.96 5.06
CA ASN A 39 0.78 16.26 4.60
C ASN A 39 0.68 17.66 3.97
N ASP A 40 1.71 18.04 3.23
CA ASP A 40 1.79 19.34 2.57
C ASP A 40 1.02 19.31 1.23
N ASP A 41 1.08 20.42 0.49
CA ASP A 41 0.35 20.54 -0.77
C ASP A 41 0.79 19.50 -1.79
N GLN A 42 2.08 19.14 -1.81
CA GLN A 42 2.60 18.12 -2.72
C GLN A 42 2.08 16.74 -2.35
N ASP A 43 2.05 16.40 -1.07
CA ASP A 43 1.52 15.13 -0.58
C ASP A 43 0.03 15.01 -0.90
N GLN A 44 -0.73 16.08 -0.66
CA GLN A 44 -2.16 16.11 -0.94
C GLN A 44 -2.44 15.98 -2.43
N ALA A 45 -1.68 16.68 -3.28
CA ALA A 45 -1.82 16.57 -4.72
C ALA A 45 -1.52 15.16 -5.21
N LEU A 46 -0.47 14.53 -4.68
CA LEU A 46 -0.12 13.16 -5.04
C LEU A 46 -1.25 12.18 -4.69
N MET A 47 -1.79 12.29 -3.48
CA MET A 47 -2.85 11.38 -3.04
C MET A 47 -4.18 11.65 -3.74
N GLN A 48 -4.63 12.90 -3.73
CA GLN A 48 -6.00 13.24 -4.16
C GLN A 48 -6.11 13.44 -5.66
N GLU A 49 -5.18 14.20 -6.25
CA GLU A 49 -5.26 14.53 -7.67
C GLU A 49 -4.70 13.42 -8.56
N ARG A 50 -3.56 12.86 -8.19
CA ARG A 50 -2.90 11.84 -9.01
C ARG A 50 -3.54 10.47 -8.86
N PHE A 51 -3.82 10.03 -7.63
CA PHE A 51 -4.29 8.68 -7.37
C PHE A 51 -5.71 8.60 -6.81
N GLY A 52 -6.30 9.72 -6.43
CA GLY A 52 -7.66 9.72 -5.88
C GLY A 52 -7.78 8.98 -4.55
N ILE A 53 -6.78 9.10 -3.68
CA ILE A 53 -6.72 8.43 -2.38
C ILE A 53 -7.09 9.44 -1.29
N PRO A 54 -7.99 9.09 -0.37
CA PRO A 54 -8.37 10.01 0.71
C PRO A 54 -7.30 10.21 1.76
N GLY A 55 -6.40 9.22 1.94
CA GLY A 55 -5.31 9.30 2.90
C GLY A 55 -4.67 7.94 3.14
N PRO A 56 -3.58 7.88 3.95
CA PRO A 56 -2.94 6.63 4.29
C PRO A 56 -3.77 5.82 5.31
N PRO A 57 -3.56 4.49 5.41
CA PRO A 57 -2.69 3.70 4.55
C PRO A 57 -3.37 3.39 3.23
N ALA A 58 -2.61 3.39 2.17
CA ALA A 58 -3.10 2.98 0.86
C ALA A 58 -2.00 2.21 0.14
N ILE A 59 -2.35 1.08 -0.44
CA ILE A 59 -1.42 0.24 -1.18
C ILE A 59 -1.95 0.09 -2.60
N LEU A 60 -1.11 0.42 -3.56
CA LEU A 60 -1.43 0.35 -4.97
C LEU A 60 -0.55 -0.69 -5.63
N PHE A 61 -1.12 -1.46 -6.54
CA PHE A 61 -0.42 -2.50 -7.28
C PHE A 61 -0.28 -2.10 -8.75
N PHE A 62 0.94 -2.20 -9.27
CA PHE A 62 1.23 -1.92 -10.68
C PHE A 62 1.75 -3.18 -11.35
N GLY A 63 1.29 -3.44 -12.58
CA GLY A 63 1.75 -4.58 -13.35
C GLY A 63 3.09 -4.30 -14.03
N PRO A 64 3.65 -5.32 -14.72
CA PRO A 64 4.92 -5.18 -15.45
C PRO A 64 4.86 -4.13 -16.56
N ASP A 65 3.66 -3.81 -17.03
CA ASP A 65 3.43 -2.78 -18.05
C ASP A 65 3.45 -1.35 -17.48
N GLY A 66 3.65 -1.21 -16.17
CA GLY A 66 3.65 0.08 -15.48
C GLY A 66 2.26 0.66 -15.21
N LYS A 67 1.21 -0.09 -15.52
CA LYS A 67 -0.16 0.37 -15.30
C LYS A 67 -0.71 -0.13 -13.97
N GLU A 68 -1.42 0.74 -13.28
CA GLU A 68 -2.01 0.40 -12.00
C GLU A 68 -3.17 -0.60 -12.16
N ARG A 69 -3.20 -1.61 -11.30
CA ARG A 69 -4.30 -2.56 -11.21
C ARG A 69 -5.29 -2.08 -10.16
N ARG A 70 -6.11 -1.12 -10.54
CA ARG A 70 -6.96 -0.37 -9.60
C ARG A 70 -7.95 -1.23 -8.83
N ASN A 71 -8.37 -2.35 -9.38
CA ASN A 71 -9.28 -3.29 -8.70
C ASN A 71 -8.65 -3.90 -7.45
N TYR A 72 -7.34 -3.80 -7.29
CA TYR A 72 -6.62 -4.41 -6.18
C TYR A 72 -6.10 -3.39 -5.16
N ARG A 73 -6.52 -2.14 -5.25
CA ARG A 73 -6.16 -1.13 -4.24
C ARG A 73 -6.61 -1.57 -2.86
N VAL A 74 -5.75 -1.34 -1.88
CA VAL A 74 -6.07 -1.56 -0.47
C VAL A 74 -6.04 -0.20 0.22
N VAL A 75 -7.18 0.21 0.77
CA VAL A 75 -7.27 1.45 1.54
C VAL A 75 -7.70 1.06 2.95
N GLY A 76 -6.87 1.44 3.94
CA GLY A 76 -7.07 1.03 5.31
C GLY A 76 -6.31 -0.24 5.68
N PHE A 77 -6.54 -0.72 6.90
CA PHE A 77 -5.86 -1.90 7.42
C PHE A 77 -6.39 -3.19 6.77
N MET A 78 -5.46 -4.11 6.46
CA MET A 78 -5.81 -5.45 5.99
C MET A 78 -4.94 -6.46 6.75
N PRO A 79 -5.54 -7.51 7.36
CA PRO A 79 -4.77 -8.54 8.07
C PRO A 79 -3.85 -9.31 7.14
N ALA A 80 -2.78 -9.90 7.73
CA ALA A 80 -1.72 -10.56 6.98
C ALA A 80 -2.22 -11.65 6.03
N ALA A 81 -3.04 -12.57 6.51
CA ALA A 81 -3.52 -13.69 5.69
C ALA A 81 -4.34 -13.20 4.49
N GLN A 82 -5.18 -12.21 4.70
CA GLN A 82 -5.99 -11.61 3.64
C GLN A 82 -5.12 -10.86 2.65
N PHE A 83 -4.13 -10.10 3.15
CA PHE A 83 -3.23 -9.33 2.30
C PHE A 83 -2.36 -10.25 1.43
N ALA A 84 -1.87 -11.36 1.99
CA ALA A 84 -1.05 -12.32 1.25
C ALA A 84 -1.81 -12.87 0.03
N GLN A 85 -3.07 -13.25 0.21
CA GLN A 85 -3.91 -13.73 -0.87
C GLN A 85 -4.21 -12.63 -1.89
N HIS A 86 -4.49 -11.44 -1.41
CA HIS A 86 -4.81 -10.28 -2.24
C HIS A 86 -3.63 -9.90 -3.14
N ALA A 87 -2.43 -9.83 -2.58
CA ALA A 87 -1.23 -9.50 -3.34
C ALA A 87 -0.94 -10.56 -4.42
N THR A 88 -1.16 -11.83 -4.12
CA THR A 88 -0.98 -12.90 -5.09
C THR A 88 -1.94 -12.74 -6.27
N LYS A 89 -3.19 -12.40 -6.02
CA LYS A 89 -4.18 -12.17 -7.08
C LYS A 89 -3.85 -10.94 -7.92
N ALA A 90 -3.29 -9.90 -7.29
CA ALA A 90 -3.00 -8.65 -7.97
C ALA A 90 -1.95 -8.79 -9.08
N VAL A 91 -1.13 -9.84 -9.04
CA VAL A 91 -0.05 -10.08 -10.02
C VAL A 91 -0.32 -11.23 -10.96
N GLN A 92 -1.46 -11.84 -10.86
CA GLN A 92 -1.86 -12.90 -11.80
C GLN A 92 -2.34 -12.34 -13.13
#